data_66516b84914eb7800f9559aca0aa1e6f
#
_entry.id   66516b84914eb7800f9559aca0aa1e6f
#
_cell.length_a   1.000
_cell.length_b   1.000
_cell.length_c   1.000
_cell.angle_alpha   90.00
_cell.angle_beta   90.00
_cell.angle_gamma   90.00
#
_symmetry.space_group_name_H-M   'P 1'
#
loop_
_entity.id
_entity.type
_entity.pdbx_description
1 polymer ?
#
loop_
_entity_poly.entity_id
_entity_poly.type
_entity_poly.pdbx_seq_one_letter_code
_entity_poly.pdbx_strand_id
1 'polypeptide(L)'
;MSDPASVVGITTTIPAEVLFAAGRVPFDLNNAFITAEDPSALVARAERDGYPATVCGWIKGIYAVVLERGIREIVAVTQGDCSQTHAMAETLQAQGVTVIPFAYPFDRDRALLELQIERLMARFGATWPEVNRVYEDLHPLRRTIAEIDELGWREGRVRGREVHEWQVTCSDFGGEPEAFLRRATAFVAEARRRDPSGGGAVRLGLAGVPPIYADFFAVLEDELGARVVFDEVPRQFSLPWARDVDLVTCYQRYTYPYDIFGRIDDLATEIRQRGVQGLIHYAQSFCFRQIEDLLIKRGLAVPVLTLEGDRPGPVDARTRVRLEAFVESVGARG
;
A
#
# COMPACT_ATOMS: atom_id res chain seq x y z
N MET A 1 -8.90 -22.39 -7.68
CA MET A 1 -9.77 -21.48 -6.92
C MET A 1 -9.73 -21.95 -5.48
N SER A 2 -9.21 -21.12 -4.58
CA SER A 2 -9.19 -21.43 -3.13
C SER A 2 -10.61 -21.63 -2.61
N ASP A 3 -10.78 -22.53 -1.64
CA ASP A 3 -12.07 -22.70 -0.96
C ASP A 3 -12.52 -21.33 -0.40
N PRO A 4 -13.71 -20.83 -0.74
CA PRO A 4 -14.22 -19.55 -0.21
C PRO A 4 -14.19 -19.45 1.31
N ALA A 5 -14.23 -20.58 2.01
CA ALA A 5 -14.13 -20.64 3.48
C ALA A 5 -12.71 -20.35 3.99
N SER A 6 -11.67 -20.44 3.14
CA SER A 6 -10.28 -20.16 3.52
C SER A 6 -9.86 -18.69 3.35
N VAL A 7 -10.63 -17.89 2.61
CA VAL A 7 -10.30 -16.50 2.30
C VAL A 7 -10.64 -15.57 3.46
N VAL A 8 -9.70 -14.70 3.83
CA VAL A 8 -9.88 -13.65 4.84
C VAL A 8 -9.55 -12.30 4.20
N GLY A 9 -10.54 -11.42 4.11
CA GLY A 9 -10.32 -10.05 3.63
C GLY A 9 -9.45 -9.25 4.60
N ILE A 10 -8.57 -8.40 4.10
CA ILE A 10 -7.79 -7.47 4.92
C ILE A 10 -8.03 -6.03 4.45
N THR A 11 -8.23 -5.12 5.38
CA THR A 11 -8.50 -3.70 5.05
C THR A 11 -7.24 -2.89 4.80
N THR A 12 -6.10 -3.36 5.25
CA THR A 12 -4.75 -2.85 4.99
C THR A 12 -3.73 -3.92 5.39
N THR A 13 -2.43 -3.65 5.21
CA THR A 13 -1.36 -4.57 5.58
C THR A 13 -1.41 -4.91 7.08
N ILE A 14 -1.39 -6.20 7.37
CA ILE A 14 -1.32 -6.81 8.70
C ILE A 14 -0.24 -7.90 8.68
N PRO A 15 0.11 -8.53 9.82
CA PRO A 15 0.95 -9.73 9.83
C PRO A 15 0.28 -10.91 9.08
N ALA A 16 0.36 -10.88 7.73
CA ALA A 16 -0.24 -11.88 6.85
C ALA A 16 0.32 -13.29 7.10
N GLU A 17 1.52 -13.35 7.68
CA GLU A 17 2.17 -14.59 8.15
C GLU A 17 1.28 -15.40 9.09
N VAL A 18 0.48 -14.72 9.92
CA VAL A 18 -0.46 -15.38 10.83
C VAL A 18 -1.54 -16.11 10.05
N LEU A 19 -2.07 -15.48 9.00
CA LEU A 19 -3.10 -16.10 8.16
C LEU A 19 -2.52 -17.29 7.39
N PHE A 20 -1.37 -17.13 6.75
CA PHE A 20 -0.71 -18.23 6.03
C PHE A 20 -0.36 -19.40 6.96
N ALA A 21 0.15 -19.12 8.18
CA ALA A 21 0.46 -20.16 9.17
C ALA A 21 -0.78 -20.94 9.59
N ALA A 22 -1.93 -20.31 9.61
CA ALA A 22 -3.22 -20.93 9.89
C ALA A 22 -3.87 -21.61 8.66
N GLY A 23 -3.19 -21.68 7.52
CA GLY A 23 -3.74 -22.23 6.28
C GLY A 23 -4.86 -21.35 5.68
N ARG A 24 -4.92 -20.06 6.05
CA ARG A 24 -5.88 -19.09 5.52
C ARG A 24 -5.24 -18.27 4.41
N VAL A 25 -6.05 -17.79 3.49
CA VAL A 25 -5.61 -16.98 2.36
C VAL A 25 -5.96 -15.52 2.61
N PRO A 26 -4.98 -14.64 2.87
CA PRO A 26 -5.25 -13.21 2.94
C PRO A 26 -5.67 -12.69 1.58
N PHE A 27 -6.62 -11.75 1.58
CA PHE A 27 -7.15 -11.13 0.37
C PHE A 27 -7.23 -9.63 0.58
N ASP A 28 -6.37 -8.87 -0.10
CA ASP A 28 -6.35 -7.41 0.02
C ASP A 28 -7.54 -6.79 -0.68
N LEU A 29 -8.43 -6.21 0.14
CA LEU A 29 -9.67 -5.61 -0.32
C LEU A 29 -9.41 -4.32 -1.13
N ASN A 30 -8.31 -3.61 -0.87
CA ASN A 30 -7.92 -2.40 -1.61
C ASN A 30 -7.47 -2.78 -3.02
N ASN A 31 -6.59 -3.78 -3.14
CA ASN A 31 -6.14 -4.28 -4.43
C ASN A 31 -7.32 -4.80 -5.25
N ALA A 32 -8.21 -5.57 -4.63
CA ALA A 32 -9.40 -6.08 -5.29
C ALA A 32 -10.35 -4.97 -5.76
N PHE A 33 -10.44 -3.87 -5.00
CA PHE A 33 -11.23 -2.71 -5.39
C PHE A 33 -10.64 -1.98 -6.59
N ILE A 34 -9.37 -1.57 -6.50
CA ILE A 34 -8.79 -0.67 -7.52
C ILE A 34 -8.50 -1.40 -8.85
N THR A 35 -8.33 -2.72 -8.81
CA THR A 35 -8.12 -3.55 -10.01
C THR A 35 -9.40 -4.20 -10.55
N ALA A 36 -10.56 -3.88 -9.98
CA ALA A 36 -11.85 -4.32 -10.51
C ALA A 36 -12.06 -3.78 -11.93
N GLU A 37 -12.87 -4.46 -12.72
CA GLU A 37 -13.23 -4.03 -14.09
C GLU A 37 -13.88 -2.64 -14.08
N ASP A 38 -14.74 -2.36 -13.09
CA ASP A 38 -15.35 -1.06 -12.86
C ASP A 38 -15.31 -0.67 -11.37
N PRO A 39 -14.20 -0.08 -10.89
CA PRO A 39 -14.11 0.38 -9.50
C PRO A 39 -15.15 1.47 -9.16
N SER A 40 -15.58 2.26 -10.16
CA SER A 40 -16.60 3.30 -9.95
C SER A 40 -17.98 2.71 -9.66
N ALA A 41 -18.33 1.57 -10.27
CA ALA A 41 -19.56 0.84 -9.96
C ALA A 41 -19.56 0.33 -8.52
N LEU A 42 -18.42 -0.07 -7.97
CA LEU A 42 -18.29 -0.48 -6.56
C LEU A 42 -18.54 0.70 -5.60
N VAL A 43 -17.98 1.87 -5.89
CA VAL A 43 -18.27 3.10 -5.13
C VAL A 43 -19.77 3.44 -5.20
N ALA A 44 -20.36 3.41 -6.39
CA ALA A 44 -21.77 3.68 -6.58
C ALA A 44 -22.68 2.63 -5.87
N ARG A 45 -22.23 1.38 -5.75
CA ARG A 45 -22.92 0.34 -4.99
C ARG A 45 -23.02 0.71 -3.51
N ALA A 46 -21.91 1.09 -2.88
CA ALA A 46 -21.92 1.51 -1.47
C ALA A 46 -22.82 2.74 -1.25
N GLU A 47 -22.82 3.70 -2.19
CA GLU A 47 -23.70 4.87 -2.12
C GLU A 47 -25.19 4.49 -2.22
N ARG A 48 -25.55 3.52 -3.08
CA ARG A 48 -26.91 2.98 -3.13
C ARG A 48 -27.32 2.25 -1.85
N ASP A 49 -26.35 1.61 -1.19
CA ASP A 49 -26.56 0.93 0.09
C ASP A 49 -26.65 1.91 1.30
N GLY A 50 -26.48 3.22 1.05
CA GLY A 50 -26.66 4.30 2.02
C GLY A 50 -25.38 4.99 2.50
N TYR A 51 -24.22 4.68 1.95
CA TYR A 51 -23.00 5.40 2.29
C TYR A 51 -23.06 6.85 1.75
N PRO A 52 -22.78 7.86 2.58
CA PRO A 52 -22.76 9.26 2.12
C PRO A 52 -21.71 9.49 1.03
N ALA A 53 -21.96 10.43 0.12
CA ALA A 53 -21.00 10.83 -0.90
C ALA A 53 -19.68 11.34 -0.30
N THR A 54 -19.73 11.95 0.89
CA THR A 54 -18.60 12.49 1.65
C THR A 54 -17.79 11.44 2.44
N VAL A 55 -17.98 10.15 2.17
CA VAL A 55 -17.14 9.06 2.67
C VAL A 55 -16.07 8.72 1.65
N CYS A 56 -14.87 8.38 2.12
CA CYS A 56 -13.72 8.00 1.31
C CYS A 56 -14.07 6.93 0.26
N GLY A 57 -13.64 7.15 -1.00
CA GLY A 57 -13.86 6.22 -2.11
C GLY A 57 -13.30 4.82 -1.87
N TRP A 58 -12.13 4.71 -1.20
CA TRP A 58 -11.55 3.43 -0.82
C TRP A 58 -12.44 2.65 0.16
N ILE A 59 -12.98 3.29 1.18
CA ILE A 59 -13.87 2.64 2.15
C ILE A 59 -15.15 2.14 1.46
N LYS A 60 -15.73 2.94 0.56
CA LYS A 60 -16.89 2.53 -0.25
C LYS A 60 -16.56 1.33 -1.14
N GLY A 61 -15.38 1.37 -1.78
CA GLY A 61 -14.90 0.28 -2.63
C GLY A 61 -14.69 -1.02 -1.86
N ILE A 62 -13.98 -0.97 -0.73
CA ILE A 62 -13.73 -2.13 0.15
C ILE A 62 -15.06 -2.75 0.61
N TYR A 63 -16.00 -1.94 1.07
CA TYR A 63 -17.34 -2.41 1.48
C TYR A 63 -18.01 -3.19 0.35
N ALA A 64 -18.06 -2.62 -0.84
CA ALA A 64 -18.70 -3.24 -1.99
C ALA A 64 -17.99 -4.54 -2.41
N VAL A 65 -16.65 -4.58 -2.41
CA VAL A 65 -15.86 -5.79 -2.71
C VAL A 65 -16.22 -6.93 -1.77
N VAL A 66 -16.31 -6.66 -0.45
CA VAL A 66 -16.67 -7.70 0.55
C VAL A 66 -18.00 -8.35 0.20
N LEU A 67 -19.01 -7.54 -0.11
CA LEU A 67 -20.36 -8.05 -0.42
C LEU A 67 -20.42 -8.74 -1.78
N GLU A 68 -19.81 -8.19 -2.83
CA GLU A 68 -19.85 -8.77 -4.17
C GLU A 68 -19.06 -10.09 -4.28
N ARG A 69 -17.94 -10.19 -3.57
CA ARG A 69 -17.12 -11.42 -3.53
C ARG A 69 -17.66 -12.45 -2.53
N GLY A 70 -18.68 -12.10 -1.73
CA GLY A 70 -19.23 -12.98 -0.70
C GLY A 70 -18.21 -13.33 0.40
N ILE A 71 -17.30 -12.40 0.73
CA ILE A 71 -16.31 -12.59 1.78
C ILE A 71 -16.99 -12.59 3.12
N ARG A 72 -16.80 -13.65 3.90
CA ARG A 72 -17.50 -13.87 5.17
C ARG A 72 -16.71 -13.46 6.39
N GLU A 73 -15.39 -13.29 6.25
CA GLU A 73 -14.49 -12.98 7.35
C GLU A 73 -13.46 -11.95 6.90
N ILE A 74 -13.30 -10.89 7.68
CA ILE A 74 -12.29 -9.86 7.42
C ILE A 74 -11.48 -9.53 8.67
N VAL A 75 -10.22 -9.18 8.50
CA VAL A 75 -9.43 -8.48 9.51
C VAL A 75 -9.50 -6.99 9.22
N ALA A 76 -10.11 -6.24 10.12
CA ALA A 76 -10.24 -4.79 10.03
C ALA A 76 -9.23 -4.11 10.95
N VAL A 77 -8.36 -3.27 10.38
CA VAL A 77 -7.42 -2.47 11.17
C VAL A 77 -8.15 -1.28 11.74
N THR A 78 -8.44 -1.33 13.04
CA THR A 78 -9.25 -0.33 13.76
C THR A 78 -8.42 0.82 14.32
N GLN A 79 -7.11 0.67 14.43
CA GLN A 79 -6.16 1.73 14.79
C GLN A 79 -4.93 1.62 13.90
N GLY A 80 -4.49 2.75 13.35
CA GLY A 80 -3.35 2.83 12.45
C GLY A 80 -3.71 2.86 10.96
N ASP A 81 -5.00 2.70 10.62
CA ASP A 81 -5.54 2.83 9.27
C ASP A 81 -6.58 3.98 9.23
N CYS A 82 -7.60 3.86 8.43
CA CYS A 82 -8.65 4.85 8.26
C CYS A 82 -9.64 4.85 9.44
N SER A 83 -9.95 6.04 9.97
CA SER A 83 -10.99 6.18 11.02
C SER A 83 -12.38 5.71 10.56
N GLN A 84 -12.68 5.74 9.26
CA GLN A 84 -13.94 5.28 8.69
C GLN A 84 -14.03 3.74 8.65
N THR A 85 -12.92 3.02 8.84
CA THR A 85 -12.92 1.56 8.92
C THR A 85 -13.78 1.03 10.07
N HIS A 86 -13.88 1.77 11.17
CA HIS A 86 -14.77 1.39 12.28
C HIS A 86 -16.23 1.31 11.84
N ALA A 87 -16.76 2.38 11.24
CA ALA A 87 -18.14 2.42 10.77
C ALA A 87 -18.41 1.39 9.66
N MET A 88 -17.46 1.23 8.74
CA MET A 88 -17.53 0.18 7.70
C MET A 88 -17.61 -1.21 8.33
N ALA A 89 -16.78 -1.50 9.34
CA ALA A 89 -16.79 -2.78 10.04
C ALA A 89 -18.16 -3.08 10.67
N GLU A 90 -18.79 -2.09 11.32
CA GLU A 90 -20.13 -2.21 11.91
C GLU A 90 -21.20 -2.47 10.85
N THR A 91 -21.14 -1.78 9.71
CA THR A 91 -22.08 -2.00 8.60
C THR A 91 -21.92 -3.39 7.97
N LEU A 92 -20.68 -3.89 7.84
CA LEU A 92 -20.42 -5.26 7.37
C LEU A 92 -20.87 -6.32 8.38
N GLN A 93 -20.70 -6.09 9.68
CA GLN A 93 -21.24 -6.98 10.73
C GLN A 93 -22.77 -7.07 10.65
N ALA A 94 -23.45 -5.96 10.41
CA ALA A 94 -24.89 -5.95 10.19
C ALA A 94 -25.34 -6.75 8.95
N GLN A 95 -24.43 -6.95 7.99
CA GLN A 95 -24.62 -7.80 6.80
C GLN A 95 -24.19 -9.27 7.03
N GLY A 96 -23.81 -9.64 8.27
CA GLY A 96 -23.41 -11.00 8.62
C GLY A 96 -21.94 -11.35 8.36
N VAL A 97 -21.11 -10.35 8.10
CA VAL A 97 -19.63 -10.55 7.95
C VAL A 97 -19.00 -10.65 9.33
N THR A 98 -18.16 -11.64 9.55
CA THR A 98 -17.33 -11.74 10.75
C THR A 98 -16.18 -10.74 10.66
N VAL A 99 -16.14 -9.78 11.57
CA VAL A 99 -15.05 -8.78 11.63
C VAL A 99 -14.12 -9.10 12.80
N ILE A 100 -12.85 -9.23 12.49
CA ILE A 100 -11.76 -9.45 13.45
C ILE A 100 -10.99 -8.14 13.55
N PRO A 101 -11.01 -7.44 14.71
CA PRO A 101 -10.25 -6.22 14.86
C PRO A 101 -8.76 -6.50 15.01
N PHE A 102 -7.94 -5.66 14.38
CA PHE A 102 -6.50 -5.55 14.60
C PHE A 102 -6.14 -4.09 14.85
N ALA A 103 -5.15 -3.82 15.72
CA ALA A 103 -4.76 -2.46 16.06
C ALA A 103 -3.23 -2.32 16.12
N TYR A 104 -2.71 -1.32 15.41
CA TYR A 104 -1.34 -0.88 15.61
C TYR A 104 -1.29 0.11 16.78
N PRO A 105 -0.41 -0.09 17.78
CA PRO A 105 -0.28 0.84 18.91
C PRO A 105 0.15 2.22 18.42
N PHE A 106 -0.54 3.28 18.85
CA PHE A 106 -0.26 4.65 18.39
C PHE A 106 1.18 5.11 18.66
N ASP A 107 1.71 4.74 19.81
CA ASP A 107 3.06 5.08 20.29
C ASP A 107 4.17 4.11 19.86
N ARG A 108 3.85 3.18 18.96
CA ARG A 108 4.75 2.12 18.48
C ARG A 108 5.25 1.18 19.59
N ASP A 109 4.52 1.04 20.68
CA ASP A 109 4.90 0.13 21.76
C ASP A 109 5.00 -1.31 21.25
N ARG A 110 6.22 -1.89 21.39
CA ARG A 110 6.50 -3.23 20.89
C ARG A 110 5.68 -4.31 21.61
N ALA A 111 5.53 -4.20 22.93
CA ALA A 111 4.81 -5.20 23.70
C ALA A 111 3.30 -5.20 23.39
N LEU A 112 2.73 -4.01 23.16
CA LEU A 112 1.34 -3.88 22.71
C LEU A 112 1.15 -4.44 21.30
N LEU A 113 2.10 -4.20 20.39
CA LEU A 113 2.03 -4.77 19.04
C LEU A 113 2.12 -6.31 19.08
N GLU A 114 3.06 -6.86 19.86
CA GLU A 114 3.19 -8.30 20.06
C GLU A 114 1.90 -8.91 20.60
N LEU A 115 1.26 -8.28 21.59
CA LEU A 115 -0.04 -8.70 22.11
C LEU A 115 -1.15 -8.69 21.03
N GLN A 116 -1.15 -7.71 20.12
CA GLN A 116 -2.12 -7.69 19.01
C GLN A 116 -1.87 -8.84 18.02
N ILE A 117 -0.61 -9.15 17.73
CA ILE A 117 -0.24 -10.30 16.91
C ILE A 117 -0.66 -11.60 17.58
N GLU A 118 -0.41 -11.77 18.87
CA GLU A 118 -0.82 -12.95 19.64
C GLU A 118 -2.35 -13.13 19.64
N ARG A 119 -3.11 -12.05 19.78
CA ARG A 119 -4.58 -12.09 19.66
C ARG A 119 -5.03 -12.56 18.28
N LEU A 120 -4.36 -12.08 17.22
CA LEU A 120 -4.64 -12.51 15.86
C LEU A 120 -4.29 -14.00 15.69
N MET A 121 -3.15 -14.44 16.21
CA MET A 121 -2.74 -15.85 16.22
C MET A 121 -3.75 -16.73 16.95
N ALA A 122 -4.19 -16.33 18.15
CA ALA A 122 -5.19 -17.06 18.92
C ALA A 122 -6.51 -17.17 18.18
N ARG A 123 -6.94 -16.11 17.45
CA ARG A 123 -8.16 -16.10 16.65
C ARG A 123 -8.11 -17.14 15.52
N PHE A 124 -6.97 -17.35 14.90
CA PHE A 124 -6.80 -18.28 13.78
C PHE A 124 -6.17 -19.64 14.18
N GLY A 125 -5.81 -19.81 15.45
CA GLY A 125 -5.20 -21.06 15.94
C GLY A 125 -3.76 -21.27 15.51
N ALA A 126 -3.04 -20.20 15.17
CA ALA A 126 -1.62 -20.25 14.79
C ALA A 126 -0.71 -20.14 16.03
N THR A 127 0.50 -20.68 15.93
CA THR A 127 1.53 -20.61 16.97
C THR A 127 2.74 -19.82 16.50
N TRP A 128 3.53 -19.26 17.44
CA TRP A 128 4.76 -18.53 17.09
C TRP A 128 5.74 -19.34 16.23
N PRO A 129 6.00 -20.63 16.46
CA PRO A 129 6.87 -21.41 15.58
C PRO A 129 6.37 -21.50 14.13
N GLU A 130 5.05 -21.62 13.94
CA GLU A 130 4.45 -21.67 12.60
C GLU A 130 4.53 -20.31 11.91
N VAL A 131 4.19 -19.25 12.62
CA VAL A 131 4.24 -17.87 12.11
C VAL A 131 5.67 -17.47 11.73
N ASN A 132 6.66 -17.79 12.60
CA ASN A 132 8.06 -17.48 12.31
C ASN A 132 8.60 -18.28 11.12
N ARG A 133 8.17 -19.52 10.94
CA ARG A 133 8.52 -20.31 9.75
C ARG A 133 8.01 -19.64 8.48
N VAL A 134 6.75 -19.22 8.43
CA VAL A 134 6.19 -18.50 7.29
C VAL A 134 6.94 -17.18 7.06
N TYR A 135 7.27 -16.46 8.15
CA TYR A 135 8.04 -15.22 8.05
C TYR A 135 9.40 -15.43 7.37
N GLU A 136 10.11 -16.49 7.73
CA GLU A 136 11.39 -16.89 7.13
C GLU A 136 11.22 -17.35 5.67
N ASP A 137 10.19 -18.15 5.40
CA ASP A 137 9.87 -18.65 4.06
C ASP A 137 9.55 -17.53 3.06
N LEU A 138 9.06 -16.38 3.55
CA LEU A 138 8.81 -15.18 2.74
C LEU A 138 10.07 -14.33 2.45
N HIS A 139 11.20 -14.56 3.11
CA HIS A 139 12.41 -13.76 2.91
C HIS A 139 12.96 -13.80 1.48
N PRO A 140 12.99 -14.94 0.76
CA PRO A 140 13.40 -14.96 -0.66
C PRO A 140 12.53 -14.06 -1.53
N LEU A 141 11.21 -14.08 -1.30
CA LEU A 141 10.26 -13.25 -2.04
C LEU A 141 10.53 -11.76 -1.79
N ARG A 142 10.63 -11.34 -0.52
CA ARG A 142 10.91 -9.95 -0.15
C ARG A 142 12.22 -9.43 -0.73
N ARG A 143 13.26 -10.28 -0.79
CA ARG A 143 14.53 -9.94 -1.46
C ARG A 143 14.34 -9.71 -2.95
N THR A 144 13.56 -10.55 -3.63
CA THR A 144 13.29 -10.40 -5.06
C THR A 144 12.55 -9.10 -5.34
N ILE A 145 11.60 -8.72 -4.48
CA ILE A 145 10.89 -7.43 -4.62
C ILE A 145 11.82 -6.25 -4.35
N ALA A 146 12.70 -6.33 -3.35
CA ALA A 146 13.71 -5.31 -3.11
C ALA A 146 14.66 -5.15 -4.32
N GLU A 147 14.99 -6.23 -5.01
CA GLU A 147 15.78 -6.18 -6.25
C GLU A 147 15.01 -5.50 -7.40
N ILE A 148 13.71 -5.75 -7.54
CA ILE A 148 12.85 -5.04 -8.51
C ILE A 148 12.87 -3.54 -8.23
N ASP A 149 12.77 -3.14 -6.97
CA ASP A 149 12.86 -1.74 -6.56
C ASP A 149 14.22 -1.14 -6.93
N GLU A 150 15.33 -1.83 -6.64
CA GLU A 150 16.67 -1.36 -7.01
C GLU A 150 16.88 -1.23 -8.52
N LEU A 151 16.42 -2.19 -9.31
CA LEU A 151 16.40 -2.12 -10.77
C LEU A 151 15.59 -0.92 -11.27
N GLY A 152 14.57 -0.51 -10.52
CA GLY A 152 13.79 0.70 -10.77
C GLY A 152 14.59 1.96 -10.46
N TRP A 153 14.78 2.28 -9.19
CA TRP A 153 15.28 3.59 -8.79
C TRP A 153 16.77 3.82 -9.07
N ARG A 154 17.61 2.77 -8.99
CA ARG A 154 19.08 2.86 -9.18
C ARG A 154 19.49 2.68 -10.62
N GLU A 155 18.96 1.64 -11.30
CA GLU A 155 19.42 1.26 -12.63
C GLU A 155 18.54 1.79 -13.78
N GLY A 156 17.29 2.14 -13.51
CA GLY A 156 16.38 2.61 -14.54
C GLY A 156 15.87 1.56 -15.52
N ARG A 157 15.91 0.29 -15.12
CA ARG A 157 15.49 -0.83 -15.95
C ARG A 157 14.02 -1.21 -15.72
N VAL A 158 13.47 -0.78 -14.60
CA VAL A 158 12.07 -1.00 -14.21
C VAL A 158 11.40 0.37 -14.03
N ARG A 159 10.19 0.51 -14.53
CA ARG A 159 9.41 1.74 -14.41
C ARG A 159 8.80 1.85 -13.02
N GLY A 160 8.55 3.06 -12.55
CA GLY A 160 7.91 3.29 -11.25
C GLY A 160 6.56 2.61 -11.13
N ARG A 161 5.76 2.60 -12.22
CA ARG A 161 4.50 1.85 -12.28
C ARG A 161 4.71 0.36 -12.01
N GLU A 162 5.68 -0.28 -12.65
CA GLU A 162 5.94 -1.71 -12.46
C GLU A 162 6.40 -2.01 -11.02
N VAL A 163 7.29 -1.15 -10.46
CA VAL A 163 7.71 -1.25 -9.05
C VAL A 163 6.51 -1.16 -8.12
N HIS A 164 5.62 -0.19 -8.36
CA HIS A 164 4.38 -0.01 -7.60
C HIS A 164 3.52 -1.28 -7.62
N GLU A 165 3.26 -1.84 -8.81
CA GLU A 165 2.42 -3.04 -8.97
C GLU A 165 2.98 -4.26 -8.21
N TRP A 166 4.31 -4.44 -8.24
CA TRP A 166 4.96 -5.50 -7.47
C TRP A 166 4.89 -5.27 -5.96
N GLN A 167 5.13 -4.05 -5.52
CA GLN A 167 5.16 -3.71 -4.11
C GLN A 167 3.76 -3.73 -3.47
N VAL A 168 2.75 -3.18 -4.13
CA VAL A 168 1.39 -3.14 -3.59
C VAL A 168 0.79 -4.53 -3.42
N THR A 169 1.16 -5.48 -4.29
CA THR A 169 0.72 -6.88 -4.18
C THR A 169 1.38 -7.63 -3.01
N CYS A 170 2.42 -7.05 -2.37
CA CYS A 170 3.06 -7.68 -1.21
C CYS A 170 2.21 -7.68 0.07
N SER A 171 1.08 -7.00 0.09
CA SER A 171 0.13 -7.03 1.21
C SER A 171 -0.48 -8.41 1.45
N ASP A 172 -0.70 -9.18 0.36
CA ASP A 172 -1.27 -10.52 0.40
C ASP A 172 -0.59 -11.55 -0.52
N PHE A 173 0.39 -11.10 -1.34
CA PHE A 173 1.08 -11.90 -2.36
C PHE A 173 0.14 -12.56 -3.38
N GLY A 174 -1.06 -11.99 -3.57
CA GLY A 174 -2.13 -12.59 -4.38
C GLY A 174 -2.67 -13.90 -3.81
N GLY A 175 -2.49 -14.14 -2.52
CA GLY A 175 -2.86 -15.38 -1.82
C GLY A 175 -1.96 -16.59 -2.13
N GLU A 176 -0.96 -16.45 -3.01
CA GLU A 176 -0.10 -17.53 -3.50
C GLU A 176 1.39 -17.13 -3.51
N PRO A 177 2.06 -17.06 -2.33
CA PRO A 177 3.43 -16.53 -2.21
C PRO A 177 4.46 -17.23 -3.11
N GLU A 178 4.38 -18.55 -3.25
CA GLU A 178 5.31 -19.30 -4.11
C GLU A 178 5.12 -18.97 -5.60
N ALA A 179 3.88 -18.88 -6.07
CA ALA A 179 3.58 -18.50 -7.44
C ALA A 179 4.01 -17.05 -7.69
N PHE A 180 3.81 -16.16 -6.71
CA PHE A 180 4.24 -14.78 -6.77
C PHE A 180 5.77 -14.68 -6.85
N LEU A 181 6.53 -15.43 -6.03
CA LEU A 181 7.99 -15.48 -6.09
C LEU A 181 8.49 -15.96 -7.46
N ARG A 182 7.88 -17.02 -8.04
CA ARG A 182 8.27 -17.49 -9.39
C ARG A 182 8.10 -16.40 -10.44
N ARG A 183 6.96 -15.68 -10.43
CA ARG A 183 6.70 -14.56 -11.35
C ARG A 183 7.69 -13.42 -11.15
N ALA A 184 7.95 -13.02 -9.89
CA ALA A 184 8.89 -11.95 -9.57
C ALA A 184 10.33 -12.29 -10.02
N THR A 185 10.77 -13.54 -9.81
CA THR A 185 12.09 -14.01 -10.26
C THR A 185 12.21 -13.98 -11.79
N ALA A 186 11.18 -14.40 -12.50
CA ALA A 186 11.15 -14.33 -13.96
C ALA A 186 11.19 -12.88 -14.46
N PHE A 187 10.44 -12.00 -13.79
CA PHE A 187 10.45 -10.56 -14.09
C PHE A 187 11.83 -9.93 -13.87
N VAL A 188 12.51 -10.21 -12.76
CA VAL A 188 13.88 -9.74 -12.50
C VAL A 188 14.84 -10.19 -13.60
N ALA A 189 14.78 -11.46 -14.02
CA ALA A 189 15.63 -11.99 -15.09
C ALA A 189 15.38 -11.30 -16.44
N GLU A 190 14.15 -10.89 -16.70
CA GLU A 190 13.78 -10.13 -17.90
C GLU A 190 14.23 -8.66 -17.76
N ALA A 191 13.91 -8.00 -16.63
CA ALA A 191 14.25 -6.60 -16.38
C ALA A 191 15.77 -6.33 -16.46
N ARG A 192 16.62 -7.26 -16.00
CA ARG A 192 18.07 -7.16 -16.10
C ARG A 192 18.59 -7.08 -17.56
N ARG A 193 17.80 -7.55 -18.54
CA ARG A 193 18.15 -7.47 -19.96
C ARG A 193 17.67 -6.20 -20.64
N ARG A 194 16.84 -5.42 -19.98
CA ARG A 194 16.36 -4.13 -20.51
C ARG A 194 17.48 -3.10 -20.48
N ASP A 195 17.49 -2.21 -21.45
CA ASP A 195 18.35 -1.03 -21.40
C ASP A 195 17.84 -0.04 -20.33
N PRO A 196 18.77 0.62 -19.61
CA PRO A 196 18.38 1.71 -18.70
C PRO A 196 17.63 2.82 -19.42
N SER A 197 16.53 3.29 -18.84
CA SER A 197 15.70 4.37 -19.38
C SER A 197 15.63 5.55 -18.41
N GLY A 198 15.19 6.71 -18.90
CA GLY A 198 14.92 7.90 -18.09
C GLY A 198 16.16 8.64 -17.59
N GLY A 199 17.27 8.55 -18.30
CA GLY A 199 18.45 9.42 -18.05
C GLY A 199 18.08 10.89 -18.23
N GLY A 200 18.30 11.72 -17.17
CA GLY A 200 17.94 13.14 -17.16
C GLY A 200 16.48 13.44 -16.80
N ALA A 201 15.62 12.44 -16.57
CA ALA A 201 14.24 12.65 -16.12
C ALA A 201 14.20 13.18 -14.68
N VAL A 202 13.18 13.99 -14.38
CA VAL A 202 12.89 14.45 -13.01
C VAL A 202 12.55 13.26 -12.12
N ARG A 203 13.28 13.11 -11.01
CA ARG A 203 13.10 12.00 -10.07
C ARG A 203 12.08 12.36 -9.00
N LEU A 204 10.94 11.70 -9.02
CA LEU A 204 9.82 11.96 -8.11
C LEU A 204 9.68 10.83 -7.09
N GLY A 205 9.27 11.23 -5.87
CA GLY A 205 8.74 10.31 -4.86
C GLY A 205 7.23 10.45 -4.75
N LEU A 206 6.57 9.36 -4.38
CA LEU A 206 5.17 9.35 -3.95
C LEU A 206 5.12 9.10 -2.45
N ALA A 207 4.25 9.83 -1.74
CA ALA A 207 3.94 9.61 -0.33
C ALA A 207 2.43 9.56 -0.13
N GLY A 208 2.00 8.81 0.87
CA GLY A 208 0.60 8.58 1.18
C GLY A 208 0.02 7.31 0.54
N VAL A 209 -1.29 7.21 0.51
CA VAL A 209 -1.98 6.04 -0.06
C VAL A 209 -1.76 5.95 -1.58
N PRO A 210 -1.82 4.75 -2.16
CA PRO A 210 -1.81 4.60 -3.62
C PRO A 210 -2.85 5.51 -4.27
N PRO A 211 -2.48 6.20 -5.38
CA PRO A 211 -3.43 7.06 -6.09
C PRO A 211 -4.63 6.27 -6.62
N ILE A 212 -5.84 6.83 -6.47
CA ILE A 212 -7.07 6.21 -6.98
C ILE A 212 -7.25 6.37 -8.50
N TYR A 213 -6.34 7.10 -9.15
CA TYR A 213 -6.36 7.37 -10.58
C TYR A 213 -5.70 6.24 -11.37
N ALA A 214 -6.41 5.69 -12.36
CA ALA A 214 -5.96 4.54 -13.14
C ALA A 214 -4.72 4.81 -14.02
N ASP A 215 -4.57 6.05 -14.51
CA ASP A 215 -3.51 6.48 -15.45
C ASP A 215 -2.42 7.34 -14.78
N PHE A 216 -2.39 7.41 -13.45
CA PHE A 216 -1.52 8.32 -12.71
C PHE A 216 -0.03 8.18 -13.08
N PHE A 217 0.47 6.95 -13.11
CA PHE A 217 1.86 6.67 -13.50
C PHE A 217 2.10 6.94 -14.99
N ALA A 218 1.13 6.66 -15.86
CA ALA A 218 1.26 6.95 -17.28
C ALA A 218 1.37 8.46 -17.53
N VAL A 219 0.58 9.26 -16.83
CA VAL A 219 0.69 10.73 -16.89
C VAL A 219 2.09 11.18 -16.46
N LEU A 220 2.62 10.69 -15.35
CA LEU A 220 3.93 11.11 -14.87
C LEU A 220 5.08 10.63 -15.76
N GLU A 221 5.07 9.36 -16.14
CA GLU A 221 6.22 8.73 -16.77
C GLU A 221 6.18 8.79 -18.31
N ASP A 222 5.00 8.64 -18.93
CA ASP A 222 4.87 8.63 -20.39
C ASP A 222 4.62 10.01 -20.97
N GLU A 223 3.80 10.84 -20.31
CA GLU A 223 3.41 12.13 -20.86
C GLU A 223 4.31 13.26 -20.36
N LEU A 224 4.63 13.30 -19.06
CA LEU A 224 5.42 14.37 -18.45
C LEU A 224 6.93 14.05 -18.39
N GLY A 225 7.35 12.84 -18.76
CA GLY A 225 8.75 12.45 -18.79
C GLY A 225 9.45 12.44 -17.43
N ALA A 226 8.69 12.40 -16.33
CA ALA A 226 9.23 12.22 -15.00
C ALA A 226 9.50 10.74 -14.71
N ARG A 227 10.10 10.45 -13.59
CA ARG A 227 10.40 9.09 -13.14
C ARG A 227 10.04 8.93 -11.68
N VAL A 228 9.12 8.03 -11.37
CA VAL A 228 8.80 7.67 -10.00
C VAL A 228 9.85 6.68 -9.49
N VAL A 229 10.69 7.13 -8.55
CA VAL A 229 11.82 6.36 -8.01
C VAL A 229 11.63 5.92 -6.56
N PHE A 230 10.52 6.33 -5.97
CA PHE A 230 10.15 6.04 -4.59
C PHE A 230 8.64 6.06 -4.44
N ASP A 231 8.07 5.05 -3.78
CA ASP A 231 6.66 4.98 -3.42
C ASP A 231 6.55 4.50 -1.97
N GLU A 232 6.20 5.40 -1.06
CA GLU A 232 6.30 5.22 0.40
C GLU A 232 5.56 3.97 0.88
N VAL A 233 4.24 3.94 0.66
CA VAL A 233 3.38 2.94 1.30
C VAL A 233 3.52 1.56 0.64
N PRO A 234 3.47 1.43 -0.70
CA PRO A 234 3.69 0.14 -1.36
C PRO A 234 5.07 -0.47 -1.06
N ARG A 235 6.14 0.34 -1.01
CA ARG A 235 7.47 -0.13 -0.61
C ARG A 235 7.44 -0.80 0.76
N GLN A 236 6.71 -0.23 1.71
CA GLN A 236 6.61 -0.76 3.06
C GLN A 236 5.82 -2.06 3.14
N PHE A 237 4.90 -2.32 2.22
CA PHE A 237 4.20 -3.62 2.13
C PHE A 237 5.16 -4.77 1.83
N SER A 238 6.26 -4.52 1.10
CA SER A 238 7.30 -5.51 0.86
C SER A 238 8.18 -5.81 2.07
N LEU A 239 8.07 -5.02 3.16
CA LEU A 239 8.86 -5.15 4.38
C LEU A 239 10.36 -5.28 4.08
N PRO A 240 11.02 -4.29 3.49
CA PRO A 240 12.39 -4.40 2.94
C PRO A 240 13.45 -4.69 4.02
N TRP A 241 13.12 -4.53 5.30
CA TRP A 241 13.97 -4.79 6.48
C TRP A 241 13.71 -6.15 7.14
N ALA A 242 12.77 -6.96 6.64
CA ALA A 242 12.33 -8.20 7.30
C ALA A 242 13.47 -9.19 7.60
N ARG A 243 14.50 -9.24 6.76
CA ARG A 243 15.63 -10.15 6.92
C ARG A 243 16.49 -9.87 8.17
N ASP A 244 16.50 -8.61 8.61
CA ASP A 244 17.46 -8.14 9.62
C ASP A 244 16.86 -8.07 11.03
N VAL A 245 15.58 -8.35 11.17
CA VAL A 245 14.84 -8.22 12.44
C VAL A 245 13.78 -9.31 12.59
N ASP A 246 13.28 -9.52 13.80
CA ASP A 246 12.13 -10.39 14.08
C ASP A 246 10.82 -9.80 13.55
N LEU A 247 9.78 -10.64 13.45
CA LEU A 247 8.48 -10.27 12.90
C LEU A 247 7.86 -9.05 13.60
N VAL A 248 7.89 -8.99 14.94
CA VAL A 248 7.29 -7.86 15.69
C VAL A 248 8.02 -6.57 15.38
N THR A 249 9.36 -6.57 15.41
CA THR A 249 10.20 -5.42 15.05
C THR A 249 9.98 -5.04 13.59
N CYS A 250 9.76 -6.02 12.71
CA CYS A 250 9.47 -5.78 11.30
C CYS A 250 8.22 -4.93 11.12
N TYR A 251 7.12 -5.29 11.76
CA TYR A 251 5.86 -4.53 11.71
C TYR A 251 5.92 -3.24 12.54
N GLN A 252 6.79 -3.15 13.54
CA GLN A 252 7.05 -1.87 14.23
C GLN A 252 7.77 -0.86 13.32
N ARG A 253 8.59 -1.31 12.37
CA ARG A 253 9.26 -0.47 11.38
C ARG A 253 8.35 -0.05 10.21
N TYR A 254 7.23 -0.69 10.02
CA TYR A 254 6.18 -0.24 9.09
C TYR A 254 5.60 1.07 9.60
N THR A 255 6.02 2.21 9.04
CA THR A 255 5.78 3.54 9.62
C THR A 255 4.37 4.06 9.44
N TYR A 256 3.70 3.64 8.35
CA TYR A 256 2.42 4.22 7.93
C TYR A 256 1.29 4.14 8.98
N PRO A 257 1.10 3.04 9.76
CA PRO A 257 0.01 2.95 10.74
C PRO A 257 0.25 3.71 12.04
N TYR A 258 1.40 4.34 12.21
CA TYR A 258 1.77 5.02 13.45
C TYR A 258 1.75 6.55 13.30
N ASP A 259 2.46 7.25 14.18
CA ASP A 259 2.63 8.68 14.12
C ASP A 259 3.37 9.17 12.86
N ILE A 260 3.17 10.44 12.52
CA ILE A 260 3.77 11.05 11.33
C ILE A 260 5.30 11.21 11.41
N PHE A 261 5.88 11.25 12.60
CA PHE A 261 7.31 11.59 12.75
C PHE A 261 8.20 10.49 12.19
N GLY A 262 7.88 9.22 12.48
CA GLY A 262 8.61 8.11 11.89
C GLY A 262 8.45 8.02 10.37
N ARG A 263 7.31 8.44 9.82
CA ARG A 263 7.13 8.57 8.37
C ARG A 263 8.05 9.64 7.78
N ILE A 264 8.13 10.81 8.42
CA ILE A 264 9.01 11.91 7.96
C ILE A 264 10.47 11.47 7.95
N ASP A 265 10.92 10.74 8.98
CA ASP A 265 12.30 10.23 9.06
C ASP A 265 12.59 9.22 7.94
N ASP A 266 11.67 8.28 7.66
CA ASP A 266 11.77 7.33 6.56
C ASP A 266 11.76 8.04 5.21
N LEU A 267 10.81 8.94 4.97
CA LEU A 267 10.73 9.78 3.77
C LEU A 267 12.03 10.56 3.52
N ALA A 268 12.55 11.24 4.55
CA ALA A 268 13.79 12.02 4.44
C ALA A 268 15.00 11.14 4.10
N THR A 269 15.03 9.93 4.61
CA THR A 269 16.10 8.96 4.33
C THR A 269 16.04 8.47 2.89
N GLU A 270 14.86 8.02 2.44
CA GLU A 270 14.66 7.52 1.08
C GLU A 270 14.84 8.62 0.02
N ILE A 271 14.37 9.84 0.29
CA ILE A 271 14.57 11.00 -0.58
C ILE A 271 16.06 11.24 -0.83
N ARG A 272 16.89 11.25 0.24
CA ARG A 272 18.35 11.42 0.09
C ARG A 272 18.99 10.26 -0.65
N GLN A 273 18.66 9.02 -0.27
CA GLN A 273 19.26 7.81 -0.84
C GLN A 273 18.95 7.67 -2.33
N ARG A 274 17.72 7.99 -2.72
CA ARG A 274 17.25 7.81 -4.10
C ARG A 274 17.40 9.05 -4.97
N GLY A 275 17.91 10.15 -4.42
CA GLY A 275 18.05 11.41 -5.17
C GLY A 275 16.71 11.94 -5.66
N VAL A 276 15.66 11.85 -4.83
CA VAL A 276 14.34 12.40 -5.14
C VAL A 276 14.43 13.93 -5.19
N GLN A 277 13.95 14.53 -6.27
CA GLN A 277 13.99 15.97 -6.51
C GLN A 277 12.69 16.67 -6.11
N GLY A 278 11.58 15.95 -6.11
CA GLY A 278 10.27 16.43 -5.69
C GLY A 278 9.41 15.28 -5.16
N LEU A 279 8.57 15.58 -4.18
CA LEU A 279 7.65 14.62 -3.57
C LEU A 279 6.20 14.97 -3.92
N ILE A 280 5.42 14.00 -4.36
CA ILE A 280 3.97 14.11 -4.47
C ILE A 280 3.37 13.42 -3.24
N HIS A 281 2.75 14.21 -2.35
CA HIS A 281 1.95 13.68 -1.25
C HIS A 281 0.51 13.54 -1.73
N TYR A 282 0.11 12.29 -1.98
CA TYR A 282 -1.26 11.97 -2.37
C TYR A 282 -2.09 11.66 -1.11
N ALA A 283 -3.18 12.36 -0.97
CA ALA A 283 -4.17 12.14 0.08
C ALA A 283 -5.55 11.88 -0.54
N GLN A 284 -6.23 10.86 -0.07
CA GLN A 284 -7.61 10.60 -0.49
C GLN A 284 -8.56 11.63 0.12
N SER A 285 -9.58 12.06 -0.61
CA SER A 285 -10.62 12.94 -0.10
C SER A 285 -11.26 12.35 1.16
N PHE A 286 -11.54 13.20 2.14
CA PHE A 286 -12.08 12.85 3.46
C PHE A 286 -11.12 12.02 4.34
N CYS A 287 -9.85 11.90 3.98
CA CYS A 287 -8.84 11.22 4.79
C CYS A 287 -8.26 12.18 5.85
N PHE A 288 -8.22 11.77 7.10
CA PHE A 288 -7.61 12.56 8.19
C PHE A 288 -6.12 12.85 7.97
N ARG A 289 -5.42 12.02 7.19
CA ARG A 289 -4.00 12.18 6.87
C ARG A 289 -3.71 13.41 6.00
N GLN A 290 -4.72 14.08 5.47
CA GLN A 290 -4.55 15.39 4.82
C GLN A 290 -3.96 16.43 5.78
N ILE A 291 -4.24 16.33 7.08
CA ILE A 291 -3.71 17.23 8.10
C ILE A 291 -2.20 17.01 8.27
N GLU A 292 -1.71 15.79 8.08
CA GLU A 292 -0.29 15.43 8.17
C GLU A 292 0.59 16.15 7.12
N ASP A 293 -0.01 16.60 6.02
CA ASP A 293 0.66 17.37 4.95
C ASP A 293 1.40 18.61 5.49
N LEU A 294 0.86 19.23 6.52
CA LEU A 294 1.49 20.38 7.20
C LEU A 294 2.86 20.01 7.80
N LEU A 295 2.98 18.81 8.34
CA LEU A 295 4.21 18.32 8.96
C LEU A 295 5.18 17.78 7.92
N ILE A 296 4.69 17.06 6.93
CA ILE A 296 5.49 16.56 5.79
C ILE A 296 6.20 17.71 5.08
N LYS A 297 5.47 18.78 4.73
CA LYS A 297 6.04 19.97 4.08
C LYS A 297 7.09 20.71 4.92
N ARG A 298 6.96 20.66 6.24
CA ARG A 298 7.92 21.29 7.15
C ARG A 298 9.14 20.41 7.42
N GLY A 299 8.97 19.09 7.38
CA GLY A 299 10.00 18.12 7.73
C GLY A 299 10.91 17.72 6.57
N LEU A 300 10.55 18.04 5.32
CA LEU A 300 11.29 17.60 4.14
C LEU A 300 11.99 18.77 3.43
N ALA A 301 13.17 18.49 2.87
CA ALA A 301 13.98 19.48 2.18
C ALA A 301 13.65 19.65 0.68
N VAL A 302 12.81 18.78 0.13
CA VAL A 302 12.42 18.84 -1.29
C VAL A 302 11.05 19.50 -1.46
N PRO A 303 10.74 20.08 -2.63
CA PRO A 303 9.39 20.55 -2.93
C PRO A 303 8.34 19.45 -2.76
N VAL A 304 7.19 19.76 -2.16
CA VAL A 304 6.09 18.83 -1.93
C VAL A 304 4.84 19.35 -2.63
N LEU A 305 4.32 18.57 -3.59
CA LEU A 305 3.00 18.78 -4.18
C LEU A 305 1.97 17.93 -3.44
N THR A 306 0.98 18.55 -2.82
CA THR A 306 -0.17 17.81 -2.28
C THR A 306 -1.22 17.62 -3.36
N LEU A 307 -1.64 16.39 -3.59
CA LEU A 307 -2.76 16.04 -4.46
C LEU A 307 -3.86 15.38 -3.65
N GLU A 308 -5.08 15.62 -4.08
CA GLU A 308 -6.28 15.02 -3.50
C GLU A 308 -7.07 14.30 -4.60
N GLY A 309 -7.41 13.02 -4.36
CA GLY A 309 -8.29 12.24 -5.23
C GLY A 309 -9.55 11.83 -4.50
N ASP A 310 -10.66 11.72 -5.22
CA ASP A 310 -11.96 11.36 -4.64
C ASP A 310 -12.47 10.01 -5.16
N ARG A 311 -12.54 9.84 -6.48
CA ARG A 311 -13.15 8.68 -7.14
C ARG A 311 -12.18 7.99 -8.09
N PRO A 312 -12.34 6.66 -8.31
CA PRO A 312 -11.60 5.96 -9.34
C PRO A 312 -11.89 6.56 -10.73
N GLY A 313 -10.88 6.56 -11.58
CA GLY A 313 -10.99 7.05 -12.93
C GLY A 313 -9.68 7.60 -13.47
N PRO A 314 -9.67 8.25 -14.63
CA PRO A 314 -8.48 8.92 -15.15
C PRO A 314 -8.12 10.16 -14.31
N VAL A 315 -6.88 10.61 -14.42
CA VAL A 315 -6.43 11.89 -13.84
C VAL A 315 -7.24 13.02 -14.45
N ASP A 316 -7.91 13.80 -13.61
CA ASP A 316 -8.70 14.94 -14.06
C ASP A 316 -7.82 16.10 -14.56
N ALA A 317 -8.41 17.01 -15.35
CA ALA A 317 -7.69 18.13 -15.98
C ALA A 317 -7.00 19.05 -14.95
N ARG A 318 -7.61 19.28 -13.79
CA ARG A 318 -7.02 20.12 -12.71
C ARG A 318 -5.78 19.45 -12.12
N THR A 319 -5.87 18.16 -11.83
CA THR A 319 -4.77 17.38 -11.30
C THR A 319 -3.63 17.29 -12.31
N ARG A 320 -3.95 17.10 -13.61
CA ARG A 320 -2.97 17.08 -14.71
C ARG A 320 -2.16 18.37 -14.79
N VAL A 321 -2.81 19.53 -14.83
CA VAL A 321 -2.12 20.84 -14.86
C VAL A 321 -1.22 21.04 -13.65
N ARG A 322 -1.63 20.57 -12.47
CA ARG A 322 -0.81 20.65 -11.25
C ARG A 322 0.41 19.75 -11.30
N LEU A 323 0.27 18.54 -11.86
CA LEU A 323 1.39 17.61 -12.06
C LEU A 323 2.39 18.19 -13.06
N GLU A 324 1.93 18.70 -14.20
CA GLU A 324 2.75 19.36 -15.23
C GLU A 324 3.57 20.52 -14.65
N ALA A 325 2.90 21.48 -14.02
CA ALA A 325 3.58 22.63 -13.39
C ALA A 325 4.59 22.20 -12.29
N PHE A 326 4.29 21.13 -11.56
CA PHE A 326 5.20 20.63 -10.54
C PHE A 326 6.45 20.00 -11.16
N VAL A 327 6.28 19.13 -12.17
CA VAL A 327 7.41 18.49 -12.87
C VAL A 327 8.32 19.56 -13.50
N GLU A 328 7.75 20.55 -14.19
CA GLU A 328 8.49 21.68 -14.77
C GLU A 328 9.25 22.48 -13.70
N SER A 329 8.59 22.83 -12.60
CA SER A 329 9.21 23.59 -11.49
C SER A 329 10.35 22.84 -10.82
N VAL A 330 10.24 21.51 -10.65
CA VAL A 330 11.30 20.68 -10.08
C VAL A 330 12.45 20.52 -11.08
N GLY A 331 12.16 20.28 -12.35
CA GLY A 331 13.16 20.15 -13.41
C GLY A 331 14.00 21.42 -13.64
N ALA A 332 13.39 22.61 -13.46
CA ALA A 332 14.09 23.88 -13.58
C ALA A 332 15.08 24.19 -12.42
N ARG A 333 15.02 23.42 -11.33
CA ARG A 333 15.89 23.61 -10.15
C ARG A 333 17.10 22.67 -10.11
N GLY A 334 17.10 21.62 -10.93
CA GLY A 334 18.16 20.62 -11.04
C GLY A 334 19.04 20.88 -12.24
#